data_2b09fc65b498103c5fc7180bb77ec1b8
#
_entry.id   2b09fc65b498103c5fc7180bb77ec1b8
#
_cell.length_a   1.000
_cell.length_b   1.000
_cell.length_c   1.000
_cell.angle_alpha   90.00
_cell.angle_beta   90.00
_cell.angle_gamma   90.00
#
_symmetry.space_group_name_H-M   'P 1'
#
loop_
_entity.id
_entity.type
_entity.pdbx_description
1 polymer ?
#
loop_
_entity_poly.entity_id
_entity_poly.type
_entity_poly.pdbx_seq_one_letter_code
_entity_poly.pdbx_strand_id
1 'polypeptide(L)'
;MLSNDDAAKVLTMSNTIAALEQLYQDLGAGAAVYRGRTDLFAPTVAEIGVDVPAAHQFKTLDGAIPRLHAASIRVTSDVVAFPEVNGLRRRIKIPAATGKSYVGLVFLFSSATGELISIIQDGMLQRFTVGAINAIGAKYLSRHESSVVGLIGAGGQAGPQLAALKEVRPIRQIRVYSPTPGEAEAFANSTATALGIEITAVASAEMAVEGADIAVTATNSRAPFFPAAWLNPGMHLSCMQRDEPMDDCFKEADIVVFHTRLKEHEYVSTDFATMEKRFGFVIRDHPPRDLDWNDFPDLGELVAGKVNGRQTPQQRTFFLNSTGVGAQFTALAHLIYSGCRERGLGHELPAEWFVESIQP
;
A
#
# COMPACT_ATOMS: atom_id res chain seq x y z
N MET A 1 -6.70 -22.49 -8.05
CA MET A 1 -5.49 -21.68 -7.72
C MET A 1 -5.24 -20.69 -8.84
N LEU A 2 -4.94 -19.43 -8.51
CA LEU A 2 -4.74 -18.34 -9.48
C LEU A 2 -3.35 -17.72 -9.32
N SER A 3 -2.66 -17.55 -10.44
CA SER A 3 -1.34 -16.94 -10.50
C SER A 3 -1.40 -15.41 -10.64
N ASN A 4 -0.25 -14.73 -10.51
CA ASN A 4 -0.14 -13.31 -10.86
C ASN A 4 -0.47 -13.04 -12.34
N ASP A 5 -0.14 -13.97 -13.24
CA ASP A 5 -0.44 -13.85 -14.68
C ASP A 5 -1.94 -13.98 -14.95
N ASP A 6 -2.65 -14.81 -14.20
CA ASP A 6 -4.12 -14.90 -14.29
C ASP A 6 -4.76 -13.61 -13.75
N ALA A 7 -4.29 -13.12 -12.61
CA ALA A 7 -4.74 -11.85 -12.04
C ALA A 7 -4.50 -10.67 -12.99
N ALA A 8 -3.36 -10.62 -13.67
CA ALA A 8 -3.02 -9.56 -14.63
C ALA A 8 -3.94 -9.52 -15.85
N LYS A 9 -4.59 -10.63 -16.22
CA LYS A 9 -5.57 -10.67 -17.32
C LYS A 9 -6.93 -10.08 -16.92
N VAL A 10 -7.20 -9.95 -15.63
CA VAL A 10 -8.49 -9.50 -15.08
C VAL A 10 -8.40 -8.10 -14.47
N LEU A 11 -7.33 -7.81 -13.71
CA LEU A 11 -7.16 -6.54 -13.05
C LEU A 11 -6.79 -5.44 -14.02
N THR A 12 -7.52 -4.35 -13.92
CA THR A 12 -7.14 -3.04 -14.45
C THR A 12 -7.11 -2.04 -13.31
N MET A 13 -6.41 -0.91 -13.45
CA MET A 13 -6.41 0.10 -12.39
C MET A 13 -7.82 0.65 -12.16
N SER A 14 -8.59 0.84 -13.23
CA SER A 14 -9.97 1.34 -13.17
C SER A 14 -10.89 0.41 -12.36
N ASN A 15 -10.93 -0.91 -12.65
CA ASN A 15 -11.79 -1.83 -11.90
C ASN A 15 -11.30 -2.06 -10.46
N THR A 16 -10.00 -1.94 -10.23
CA THR A 16 -9.41 -1.98 -8.88
C THR A 16 -9.85 -0.79 -8.04
N ILE A 17 -9.78 0.42 -8.58
CA ILE A 17 -10.26 1.64 -7.92
C ILE A 17 -11.75 1.51 -7.59
N ALA A 18 -12.58 1.08 -8.55
CA ALA A 18 -14.02 0.92 -8.34
C ALA A 18 -14.33 -0.10 -7.22
N ALA A 19 -13.66 -1.26 -7.22
CA ALA A 19 -13.87 -2.30 -6.21
C ALA A 19 -13.44 -1.85 -4.81
N LEU A 20 -12.32 -1.12 -4.71
CA LEU A 20 -11.82 -0.63 -3.43
C LEU A 20 -12.62 0.59 -2.94
N GLU A 21 -13.05 1.48 -3.81
CA GLU A 21 -13.93 2.58 -3.42
C GLU A 21 -15.24 2.06 -2.82
N GLN A 22 -15.84 1.04 -3.44
CA GLN A 22 -17.03 0.39 -2.88
C GLN A 22 -16.72 -0.28 -1.53
N LEU A 23 -15.56 -0.92 -1.37
CA LEU A 23 -15.14 -1.45 -0.07
C LEU A 23 -15.08 -0.36 0.99
N TYR A 24 -14.48 0.80 0.69
CA TYR A 24 -14.39 1.91 1.67
C TYR A 24 -15.75 2.50 1.97
N GLN A 25 -16.68 2.50 1.03
CA GLN A 25 -18.08 2.80 1.29
C GLN A 25 -18.68 1.81 2.31
N ASP A 26 -18.47 0.50 2.10
CA ASP A 26 -18.95 -0.55 2.99
C ASP A 26 -18.30 -0.43 4.40
N LEU A 27 -16.99 -0.17 4.47
CA LEU A 27 -16.27 0.04 5.74
C LEU A 27 -16.79 1.26 6.49
N GLY A 28 -16.94 2.38 5.80
CA GLY A 28 -17.48 3.60 6.39
C GLY A 28 -18.93 3.43 6.86
N ALA A 29 -19.71 2.58 6.21
CA ALA A 29 -21.08 2.24 6.63
C ALA A 29 -21.14 1.17 7.75
N GLY A 30 -20.01 0.55 8.12
CA GLY A 30 -19.98 -0.58 9.07
C GLY A 30 -20.49 -1.90 8.45
N ALA A 31 -20.56 -1.99 7.12
CA ALA A 31 -21.06 -3.15 6.38
C ALA A 31 -19.95 -4.12 5.94
N ALA A 32 -18.69 -3.80 6.21
CA ALA A 32 -17.53 -4.67 6.03
C ALA A 32 -16.65 -4.61 7.29
N VAL A 33 -15.87 -5.66 7.52
CA VAL A 33 -15.02 -5.77 8.71
C VAL A 33 -13.63 -6.25 8.33
N TYR A 34 -12.65 -5.83 9.12
CA TYR A 34 -11.29 -6.36 9.08
C TYR A 34 -10.67 -6.35 10.47
N ARG A 35 -9.68 -7.18 10.65
CA ARG A 35 -8.82 -7.17 11.84
C ARG A 35 -7.53 -6.43 11.54
N GLY A 36 -6.92 -5.85 12.58
CA GLY A 36 -5.59 -5.25 12.49
C GLY A 36 -4.55 -6.23 11.95
N ARG A 37 -3.51 -5.69 11.32
CA ARG A 37 -2.42 -6.49 10.78
C ARG A 37 -1.60 -7.09 11.90
N THR A 38 -1.24 -8.38 11.79
CA THR A 38 -0.27 -9.04 12.67
C THR A 38 1.05 -9.26 11.94
N ASP A 39 2.14 -8.86 12.57
CA ASP A 39 3.53 -9.13 12.14
C ASP A 39 4.21 -10.00 13.19
N LEU A 40 4.50 -11.25 12.85
CA LEU A 40 5.28 -12.16 13.66
C LEU A 40 6.72 -12.16 13.19
N PHE A 41 7.66 -11.98 14.11
CA PHE A 41 9.10 -12.04 13.84
C PHE A 41 9.76 -13.18 14.59
N ALA A 42 10.50 -14.02 13.87
CA ALA A 42 11.35 -15.03 14.44
C ALA A 42 12.79 -14.87 13.93
N PRO A 43 13.81 -14.91 14.82
CA PRO A 43 15.20 -14.91 14.39
C PRO A 43 15.45 -16.05 13.40
N THR A 44 16.19 -15.79 12.33
CA THR A 44 16.56 -16.81 11.37
C THR A 44 18.04 -16.67 11.00
N VAL A 45 18.62 -17.77 10.55
CA VAL A 45 19.94 -17.79 9.92
C VAL A 45 19.68 -17.80 8.43
N ALA A 46 19.77 -16.65 7.79
CA ALA A 46 19.71 -16.57 6.34
C ALA A 46 21.13 -16.70 5.79
N GLU A 47 21.36 -17.67 4.95
CA GLU A 47 22.59 -17.77 4.15
C GLU A 47 22.55 -16.74 3.02
N ILE A 48 22.77 -15.47 3.35
CA ILE A 48 22.74 -14.37 2.38
C ILE A 48 24.12 -13.88 1.95
N GLY A 49 25.17 -14.56 2.38
CA GLY A 49 26.55 -14.17 2.04
C GLY A 49 27.00 -12.83 2.67
N VAL A 50 26.21 -12.27 3.60
CA VAL A 50 26.51 -11.09 4.39
C VAL A 50 26.16 -11.38 5.85
N ASP A 51 27.06 -11.01 6.74
CA ASP A 51 26.87 -11.13 8.19
C ASP A 51 25.93 -10.05 8.71
N VAL A 52 24.68 -10.08 8.24
CA VAL A 52 23.64 -9.12 8.62
C VAL A 52 22.54 -9.86 9.36
N PRO A 53 22.10 -9.36 10.52
CA PRO A 53 20.98 -9.95 11.24
C PRO A 53 19.74 -10.08 10.36
N ALA A 54 19.14 -11.26 10.33
CA ALA A 54 17.94 -11.54 9.57
C ALA A 54 16.84 -12.13 10.45
N ALA A 55 15.59 -11.90 10.05
CA ALA A 55 14.43 -12.49 10.70
C ALA A 55 13.45 -13.02 9.64
N HIS A 56 12.79 -14.11 9.96
CA HIS A 56 11.55 -14.49 9.29
C HIS A 56 10.44 -13.58 9.77
N GLN A 57 9.80 -12.89 8.84
CA GLN A 57 8.62 -12.07 9.08
C GLN A 57 7.41 -12.75 8.46
N PHE A 58 6.49 -13.16 9.30
CA PHE A 58 5.21 -13.72 8.89
C PHE A 58 4.10 -12.70 9.15
N LYS A 59 3.34 -12.34 8.10
CA LYS A 59 2.29 -11.32 8.19
C LYS A 59 0.96 -11.92 7.82
N THR A 60 -0.07 -11.53 8.57
CA THR A 60 -1.45 -11.85 8.26
C THR A 60 -2.32 -10.60 8.25
N LEU A 61 -3.25 -10.55 7.31
CA LEU A 61 -4.31 -9.54 7.21
C LEU A 61 -5.58 -10.24 6.76
N ASP A 62 -6.64 -10.08 7.51
CA ASP A 62 -7.92 -10.71 7.21
C ASP A 62 -9.07 -9.69 7.17
N GLY A 63 -10.13 -10.03 6.48
CA GLY A 63 -11.33 -9.22 6.38
C GLY A 63 -12.48 -9.97 5.73
N ALA A 64 -13.68 -9.44 5.93
CA ALA A 64 -14.90 -9.99 5.35
C ALA A 64 -15.79 -8.87 4.79
N ILE A 65 -16.41 -9.17 3.66
CA ILE A 65 -17.34 -8.27 2.95
C ILE A 65 -18.66 -9.02 2.75
N PRO A 66 -19.63 -8.86 3.65
CA PRO A 66 -20.91 -9.59 3.59
C PRO A 66 -21.63 -9.45 2.24
N ARG A 67 -21.61 -8.27 1.65
CA ARG A 67 -22.22 -8.01 0.33
C ARG A 67 -21.66 -8.92 -0.79
N LEU A 68 -20.41 -9.34 -0.69
CA LEU A 68 -19.77 -10.25 -1.63
C LEU A 68 -19.88 -11.72 -1.22
N HIS A 69 -20.48 -12.01 -0.08
CA HIS A 69 -20.43 -13.33 0.57
C HIS A 69 -19.00 -13.89 0.65
N ALA A 70 -18.02 -13.02 0.93
CA ALA A 70 -16.62 -13.35 0.88
C ALA A 70 -15.87 -12.91 2.14
N ALA A 71 -14.94 -13.76 2.55
CA ALA A 71 -13.92 -13.47 3.55
C ALA A 71 -12.55 -13.89 3.01
N SER A 72 -11.48 -13.26 3.45
CA SER A 72 -10.15 -13.70 3.07
C SER A 72 -9.12 -13.49 4.17
N ILE A 73 -8.04 -14.27 4.09
CA ILE A 73 -6.80 -14.00 4.80
C ILE A 73 -5.67 -13.89 3.78
N ARG A 74 -4.92 -12.81 3.86
CA ARG A 74 -3.66 -12.64 3.17
C ARG A 74 -2.52 -13.06 4.08
N VAL A 75 -1.61 -13.85 3.55
CA VAL A 75 -0.41 -14.33 4.23
C VAL A 75 0.82 -13.94 3.42
N THR A 76 1.84 -13.39 4.08
CA THR A 76 3.17 -13.26 3.48
C THR A 76 4.23 -13.87 4.39
N SER A 77 5.17 -14.59 3.79
CA SER A 77 6.30 -15.21 4.47
C SER A 77 7.58 -14.63 3.86
N ASP A 78 8.21 -13.73 4.60
CA ASP A 78 9.38 -12.99 4.14
C ASP A 78 10.59 -13.31 5.04
N VAL A 79 11.77 -13.41 4.44
CA VAL A 79 13.03 -13.24 5.19
C VAL A 79 13.46 -11.79 5.00
N VAL A 80 13.69 -11.08 6.10
CA VAL A 80 14.06 -9.67 6.09
C VAL A 80 15.39 -9.46 6.79
N ALA A 81 16.19 -8.52 6.25
CA ALA A 81 17.43 -8.08 6.87
C ALA A 81 17.47 -6.55 6.90
N PHE A 82 18.36 -6.03 7.74
CA PHE A 82 18.43 -4.59 8.00
C PHE A 82 19.88 -4.08 7.88
N PRO A 83 20.48 -4.13 6.67
CA PRO A 83 21.81 -3.64 6.43
C PRO A 83 21.86 -2.12 6.61
N GLU A 84 23.03 -1.64 6.99
CA GLU A 84 23.38 -0.24 6.91
C GLU A 84 23.96 0.07 5.52
N VAL A 85 23.34 1.01 4.81
CA VAL A 85 23.75 1.43 3.46
C VAL A 85 23.92 2.95 3.49
N ASN A 86 25.16 3.42 3.27
CA ASN A 86 25.51 4.85 3.30
C ASN A 86 25.12 5.54 4.64
N GLY A 87 25.38 4.87 5.77
CA GLY A 87 25.08 5.37 7.10
C GLY A 87 23.58 5.34 7.48
N LEU A 88 22.73 4.79 6.63
CA LEU A 88 21.29 4.65 6.86
C LEU A 88 20.90 3.18 6.90
N ARG A 89 20.19 2.80 7.93
CA ARG A 89 19.64 1.44 8.05
C ARG A 89 18.44 1.27 7.10
N ARG A 90 18.48 0.22 6.28
CA ARG A 90 17.42 -0.09 5.32
C ARG A 90 16.85 -1.47 5.61
N ARG A 91 15.55 -1.62 5.41
CA ARG A 91 14.91 -2.93 5.41
C ARG A 91 14.94 -3.50 4.00
N ILE A 92 15.53 -4.67 3.84
CA ILE A 92 15.51 -5.42 2.58
C ILE A 92 14.77 -6.75 2.78
N LYS A 93 14.09 -7.20 1.72
CA LYS A 93 13.56 -8.56 1.64
C LYS A 93 14.58 -9.43 0.92
N ILE A 94 14.82 -10.60 1.47
CA ILE A 94 15.72 -11.59 0.89
C ILE A 94 14.85 -12.60 0.15
N PRO A 95 15.07 -12.82 -1.14
CA PRO A 95 14.38 -13.87 -1.87
C PRO A 95 14.77 -15.23 -1.30
N ALA A 96 13.82 -15.90 -0.64
CA ALA A 96 14.07 -17.17 0.06
C ALA A 96 13.45 -18.37 -0.66
N ALA A 97 12.56 -18.13 -1.63
CA ALA A 97 11.93 -19.21 -2.40
C ALA A 97 12.71 -19.54 -3.67
N THR A 98 12.40 -20.69 -4.29
CA THR A 98 12.97 -21.14 -5.55
C THR A 98 12.87 -20.04 -6.61
N GLY A 99 13.91 -19.84 -7.40
CA GLY A 99 13.95 -18.80 -8.43
C GLY A 99 14.14 -17.39 -7.88
N LYS A 100 14.57 -17.24 -6.64
CA LYS A 100 14.70 -15.94 -5.96
C LYS A 100 13.38 -15.18 -5.87
N SER A 101 12.29 -15.90 -5.65
CA SER A 101 10.93 -15.38 -5.53
C SER A 101 10.52 -15.15 -4.09
N TYR A 102 9.39 -14.47 -3.88
CA TYR A 102 8.80 -14.18 -2.58
C TYR A 102 7.51 -14.96 -2.41
N VAL A 103 7.09 -15.20 -1.16
CA VAL A 103 5.85 -15.92 -0.84
C VAL A 103 4.81 -14.92 -0.33
N GLY A 104 3.71 -14.84 -1.04
CA GLY A 104 2.53 -14.09 -0.64
C GLY A 104 1.28 -14.70 -1.28
N LEU A 105 0.29 -15.01 -0.47
CA LEU A 105 -0.95 -15.68 -0.87
C LEU A 105 -2.15 -15.01 -0.23
N VAL A 106 -3.26 -15.03 -0.96
CA VAL A 106 -4.60 -14.71 -0.44
C VAL A 106 -5.46 -15.96 -0.52
N PHE A 107 -5.99 -16.37 0.61
CA PHE A 107 -6.98 -17.45 0.70
C PHE A 107 -8.36 -16.79 0.76
N LEU A 108 -9.18 -17.05 -0.26
CA LEU A 108 -10.54 -16.53 -0.38
C LEU A 108 -11.54 -17.59 0.02
N PHE A 109 -12.45 -17.26 0.92
CA PHE A 109 -13.49 -18.15 1.45
C PHE A 109 -14.88 -17.59 1.15
N SER A 110 -15.84 -18.51 1.01
CA SER A 110 -17.26 -18.17 1.04
C SER A 110 -17.67 -17.90 2.50
N SER A 111 -18.16 -16.70 2.79
CA SER A 111 -18.76 -16.45 4.11
C SER A 111 -20.18 -17.02 4.27
N ALA A 112 -20.75 -17.57 3.18
CA ALA A 112 -22.06 -18.23 3.22
C ALA A 112 -21.95 -19.73 3.55
N THR A 113 -20.87 -20.41 3.08
CA THR A 113 -20.70 -21.87 3.25
C THR A 113 -19.49 -22.26 4.06
N GLY A 114 -18.52 -21.33 4.29
CA GLY A 114 -17.24 -21.59 4.94
C GLY A 114 -16.18 -22.20 4.02
N GLU A 115 -16.51 -22.54 2.78
CA GLU A 115 -15.60 -23.21 1.85
C GLU A 115 -14.44 -22.31 1.41
N LEU A 116 -13.27 -22.89 1.23
CA LEU A 116 -12.16 -22.27 0.51
C LEU A 116 -12.48 -22.21 -0.98
N ILE A 117 -12.63 -21.01 -1.52
CA ILE A 117 -13.00 -20.78 -2.93
C ILE A 117 -11.75 -20.71 -3.82
N SER A 118 -10.70 -20.04 -3.35
CA SER A 118 -9.52 -19.81 -4.18
C SER A 118 -8.28 -19.51 -3.34
N ILE A 119 -7.12 -19.90 -3.89
CA ILE A 119 -5.79 -19.48 -3.41
C ILE A 119 -5.18 -18.64 -4.52
N ILE A 120 -4.79 -17.40 -4.22
CA ILE A 120 -4.35 -16.41 -5.21
C ILE A 120 -2.97 -15.87 -4.82
N GLN A 121 -2.03 -15.79 -5.77
CA GLN A 121 -0.77 -15.07 -5.54
C GLN A 121 -1.02 -13.58 -5.31
N ASP A 122 -0.38 -13.00 -4.30
CA ASP A 122 -0.71 -11.64 -3.84
C ASP A 122 0.03 -10.50 -4.57
N GLY A 123 1.01 -10.80 -5.41
CA GLY A 123 1.91 -9.80 -5.98
C GLY A 123 1.18 -8.72 -6.78
N MET A 124 0.28 -9.13 -7.67
CA MET A 124 -0.54 -8.18 -8.45
C MET A 124 -1.54 -7.45 -7.56
N LEU A 125 -2.21 -8.16 -6.64
CA LEU A 125 -3.16 -7.54 -5.71
C LEU A 125 -2.50 -6.43 -4.91
N GLN A 126 -1.35 -6.71 -4.29
CA GLN A 126 -0.62 -5.73 -3.49
C GLN A 126 -0.19 -4.51 -4.32
N ARG A 127 0.32 -4.75 -5.52
CA ARG A 127 0.79 -3.69 -6.40
C ARG A 127 -0.33 -2.74 -6.80
N PHE A 128 -1.48 -3.26 -7.19
CA PHE A 128 -2.64 -2.48 -7.60
C PHE A 128 -3.33 -1.79 -6.43
N THR A 129 -3.46 -2.47 -5.29
CA THR A 129 -4.11 -1.94 -4.09
C THR A 129 -3.51 -0.60 -3.66
N VAL A 130 -2.19 -0.52 -3.52
CA VAL A 130 -1.53 0.68 -2.99
C VAL A 130 -1.73 1.89 -3.91
N GLY A 131 -1.62 1.68 -5.23
CA GLY A 131 -1.89 2.73 -6.22
C GLY A 131 -3.36 3.18 -6.20
N ALA A 132 -4.29 2.23 -6.20
CA ALA A 132 -5.73 2.53 -6.21
C ALA A 132 -6.17 3.29 -4.96
N ILE A 133 -5.63 2.97 -3.78
CA ILE A 133 -5.90 3.70 -2.54
C ILE A 133 -5.43 5.15 -2.65
N ASN A 134 -4.24 5.39 -3.20
CA ASN A 134 -3.77 6.75 -3.47
C ASN A 134 -4.74 7.50 -4.39
N ALA A 135 -5.19 6.86 -5.47
CA ALA A 135 -6.14 7.46 -6.40
C ALA A 135 -7.48 7.78 -5.74
N ILE A 136 -8.00 6.90 -4.87
CA ILE A 136 -9.23 7.17 -4.12
C ILE A 136 -9.01 8.38 -3.20
N GLY A 137 -7.93 8.43 -2.43
CA GLY A 137 -7.58 9.62 -1.63
C GLY A 137 -7.53 10.90 -2.48
N ALA A 138 -6.81 10.86 -3.60
CA ALA A 138 -6.70 12.00 -4.52
C ALA A 138 -8.05 12.39 -5.16
N LYS A 139 -8.94 11.43 -5.44
CA LYS A 139 -10.28 11.69 -6.00
C LYS A 139 -11.12 12.60 -5.11
N TYR A 140 -11.02 12.46 -3.79
CA TYR A 140 -11.78 13.26 -2.82
C TYR A 140 -11.03 14.49 -2.32
N LEU A 141 -9.69 14.49 -2.39
CA LEU A 141 -8.85 15.48 -1.72
C LEU A 141 -8.06 16.39 -2.66
N SER A 142 -7.82 16.01 -3.93
CA SER A 142 -7.17 16.91 -4.89
C SER A 142 -8.19 17.71 -5.71
N ARG A 143 -7.74 18.79 -6.36
CA ARG A 143 -8.58 19.54 -7.29
C ARG A 143 -8.93 18.69 -8.51
N HIS A 144 -10.11 18.88 -9.09
CA HIS A 144 -10.55 18.10 -10.27
C HIS A 144 -9.65 18.31 -11.49
N GLU A 145 -9.14 19.53 -11.66
CA GLU A 145 -8.24 19.93 -12.74
C GLU A 145 -6.77 19.62 -12.49
N SER A 146 -6.41 19.00 -11.35
CA SER A 146 -5.04 18.65 -11.02
C SER A 146 -4.37 17.87 -12.16
N SER A 147 -3.26 18.37 -12.66
CA SER A 147 -2.60 17.86 -13.87
C SER A 147 -1.08 17.71 -13.75
N VAL A 148 -0.48 18.31 -12.73
CA VAL A 148 0.96 18.23 -12.46
C VAL A 148 1.23 17.44 -11.19
N VAL A 149 2.02 16.38 -11.33
CA VAL A 149 2.43 15.52 -10.20
C VAL A 149 3.90 15.69 -9.90
N GLY A 150 4.22 15.92 -8.64
CA GLY A 150 5.56 15.81 -8.08
C GLY A 150 5.73 14.46 -7.40
N LEU A 151 6.65 13.62 -7.88
CA LEU A 151 6.91 12.29 -7.33
C LEU A 151 8.29 12.24 -6.68
N ILE A 152 8.33 11.84 -5.41
CA ILE A 152 9.58 11.60 -4.69
C ILE A 152 9.69 10.10 -4.42
N GLY A 153 10.71 9.48 -5.03
CA GLY A 153 10.95 8.04 -5.04
C GLY A 153 10.59 7.40 -6.39
N ALA A 154 11.51 6.62 -6.94
CA ALA A 154 11.40 5.95 -8.24
C ALA A 154 11.37 4.41 -8.12
N GLY A 155 11.01 3.90 -6.94
CA GLY A 155 10.96 2.47 -6.64
C GLY A 155 9.73 1.75 -7.23
N GLY A 156 9.59 0.46 -6.90
CA GLY A 156 8.55 -0.42 -7.46
C GLY A 156 7.10 0.03 -7.26
N GLN A 157 6.82 0.90 -6.30
CA GLN A 157 5.49 1.45 -6.06
C GLN A 157 5.20 2.74 -6.85
N ALA A 158 6.22 3.42 -7.36
CA ALA A 158 6.07 4.69 -8.05
C ALA A 158 5.15 4.60 -9.30
N GLY A 159 5.41 3.62 -10.18
CA GLY A 159 4.60 3.42 -11.39
C GLY A 159 3.10 3.17 -11.12
N PRO A 160 2.73 2.24 -10.24
CA PRO A 160 1.33 2.03 -9.86
C PRO A 160 0.63 3.26 -9.28
N GLN A 161 1.33 4.10 -8.52
CA GLN A 161 0.78 5.36 -8.00
C GLN A 161 0.38 6.30 -9.15
N LEU A 162 1.28 6.48 -10.12
CA LEU A 162 1.02 7.35 -11.28
C LEU A 162 -0.09 6.81 -12.17
N ALA A 163 -0.07 5.49 -12.44
CA ALA A 163 -1.12 4.84 -13.21
C ALA A 163 -2.50 5.04 -12.59
N ALA A 164 -2.58 4.96 -11.27
CA ALA A 164 -3.83 5.15 -10.55
C ALA A 164 -4.30 6.62 -10.53
N LEU A 165 -3.39 7.57 -10.35
CA LEU A 165 -3.74 9.00 -10.41
C LEU A 165 -4.29 9.40 -11.78
N LYS A 166 -3.75 8.84 -12.87
CA LYS A 166 -4.24 9.07 -14.23
C LYS A 166 -5.69 8.65 -14.43
N GLU A 167 -6.18 7.64 -13.72
CA GLU A 167 -7.58 7.21 -13.79
C GLU A 167 -8.57 8.21 -13.18
N VAL A 168 -8.11 9.05 -12.25
CA VAL A 168 -8.99 9.94 -11.48
C VAL A 168 -8.73 11.41 -11.72
N ARG A 169 -7.62 11.79 -12.36
CA ARG A 169 -7.23 13.19 -12.66
C ARG A 169 -6.62 13.29 -14.05
N PRO A 170 -6.76 14.43 -14.72
CA PRO A 170 -6.20 14.68 -16.07
C PRO A 170 -4.68 14.95 -16.01
N ILE A 171 -3.91 14.01 -15.49
CA ILE A 171 -2.45 14.15 -15.32
C ILE A 171 -1.77 14.30 -16.68
N ARG A 172 -0.97 15.35 -16.85
CA ARG A 172 -0.26 15.68 -18.08
C ARG A 172 1.25 15.78 -17.91
N GLN A 173 1.72 16.11 -16.71
CA GLN A 173 3.13 16.30 -16.41
C GLN A 173 3.48 15.66 -15.08
N ILE A 174 4.63 15.02 -15.04
CA ILE A 174 5.19 14.41 -13.83
C ILE A 174 6.64 14.83 -13.70
N ARG A 175 7.05 15.28 -12.52
CA ARG A 175 8.44 15.48 -12.16
C ARG A 175 8.82 14.44 -11.12
N VAL A 176 9.92 13.74 -11.34
CA VAL A 176 10.37 12.66 -10.45
C VAL A 176 11.77 12.93 -9.91
N TYR A 177 11.93 12.68 -8.63
CA TYR A 177 13.22 12.70 -7.95
C TYR A 177 13.50 11.37 -7.25
N SER A 178 14.74 10.92 -7.32
CA SER A 178 15.29 9.85 -6.48
C SER A 178 16.69 10.25 -5.99
N PRO A 179 17.06 9.98 -4.73
CA PRO A 179 18.42 10.22 -4.25
C PRO A 179 19.45 9.25 -4.83
N THR A 180 19.02 8.18 -5.49
CA THR A 180 19.91 7.22 -6.13
C THR A 180 20.23 7.70 -7.55
N PRO A 181 21.52 7.93 -7.89
CA PRO A 181 21.92 8.42 -9.21
C PRO A 181 21.39 7.54 -10.35
N GLY A 182 20.83 8.17 -11.39
CA GLY A 182 20.31 7.51 -12.59
C GLY A 182 18.95 6.79 -12.43
N GLU A 183 18.44 6.65 -11.21
CA GLU A 183 17.19 5.91 -10.95
C GLU A 183 15.97 6.72 -11.42
N ALA A 184 15.97 8.04 -11.19
CA ALA A 184 14.90 8.92 -11.64
C ALA A 184 14.79 8.99 -13.17
N GLU A 185 15.93 9.09 -13.87
CA GLU A 185 16.00 9.09 -15.33
C GLU A 185 15.56 7.74 -15.93
N ALA A 186 16.03 6.63 -15.35
CA ALA A 186 15.62 5.30 -15.79
C ALA A 186 14.13 5.07 -15.61
N PHE A 187 13.57 5.52 -14.47
CA PHE A 187 12.14 5.48 -14.19
C PHE A 187 11.36 6.36 -15.18
N ALA A 188 11.79 7.61 -15.39
CA ALA A 188 11.12 8.54 -16.30
C ALA A 188 11.04 7.93 -17.70
N ASN A 189 12.15 7.44 -18.26
CA ASN A 189 12.22 6.85 -19.60
C ASN A 189 11.33 5.62 -19.76
N SER A 190 11.31 4.71 -18.77
CA SER A 190 10.50 3.48 -18.84
C SER A 190 9.00 3.75 -18.64
N THR A 191 8.64 4.70 -17.77
CA THR A 191 7.26 4.93 -17.34
C THR A 191 6.53 5.91 -18.26
N ALA A 192 7.23 6.90 -18.85
CA ALA A 192 6.62 7.88 -19.75
C ALA A 192 5.93 7.20 -20.95
N THR A 193 6.61 6.24 -21.58
CA THR A 193 6.05 5.46 -22.70
C THR A 193 4.84 4.64 -22.27
N ALA A 194 4.91 3.99 -21.11
CA ALA A 194 3.82 3.14 -20.61
C ALA A 194 2.57 3.93 -20.23
N LEU A 195 2.74 5.15 -19.70
CA LEU A 195 1.62 6.01 -19.29
C LEU A 195 1.16 6.98 -20.39
N GLY A 196 1.97 7.26 -21.40
CA GLY A 196 1.71 8.30 -22.40
C GLY A 196 1.69 9.70 -21.78
N ILE A 197 2.55 9.96 -20.78
CA ILE A 197 2.64 11.22 -20.04
C ILE A 197 4.10 11.66 -20.02
N GLU A 198 4.34 12.97 -20.12
CA GLU A 198 5.67 13.54 -19.96
C GLU A 198 6.16 13.34 -18.51
N ILE A 199 7.33 12.71 -18.36
CA ILE A 199 7.98 12.51 -17.06
C ILE A 199 9.40 13.04 -17.13
N THR A 200 9.72 14.01 -16.27
CA THR A 200 11.03 14.66 -16.20
C THR A 200 11.71 14.32 -14.88
N ALA A 201 12.93 13.79 -14.94
CA ALA A 201 13.79 13.65 -13.78
C ALA A 201 14.33 15.02 -13.35
N VAL A 202 14.32 15.29 -12.04
CA VAL A 202 14.78 16.57 -11.47
C VAL A 202 15.84 16.36 -10.40
N ALA A 203 16.60 17.42 -10.09
CA ALA A 203 17.80 17.33 -9.26
C ALA A 203 17.51 17.25 -7.74
N SER A 204 16.32 17.63 -7.29
CA SER A 204 15.98 17.60 -5.85
C SER A 204 14.50 17.26 -5.62
N ALA A 205 14.19 16.83 -4.39
CA ALA A 205 12.83 16.57 -3.95
C ALA A 205 11.97 17.85 -3.99
N GLU A 206 12.53 19.00 -3.63
CA GLU A 206 11.87 20.29 -3.70
C GLU A 206 11.48 20.65 -5.14
N MET A 207 12.41 20.51 -6.09
CA MET A 207 12.13 20.74 -7.51
C MET A 207 11.03 19.81 -8.06
N ALA A 208 10.92 18.59 -7.53
CA ALA A 208 9.84 17.70 -7.95
C ALA A 208 8.47 18.23 -7.58
N VAL A 209 8.32 18.84 -6.40
CA VAL A 209 7.02 19.26 -5.88
C VAL A 209 6.72 20.75 -6.07
N GLU A 210 7.69 21.56 -6.48
CA GLU A 210 7.48 22.98 -6.77
C GLU A 210 6.39 23.20 -7.82
N GLY A 211 5.29 23.89 -7.45
CA GLY A 211 4.15 24.13 -8.33
C GLY A 211 3.39 22.85 -8.76
N ALA A 212 3.56 21.73 -8.08
CA ALA A 212 2.75 20.54 -8.33
C ALA A 212 1.34 20.72 -7.76
N ASP A 213 0.35 20.12 -8.43
CA ASP A 213 -1.02 20.01 -7.92
C ASP A 213 -1.14 18.88 -6.91
N ILE A 214 -0.40 17.79 -7.16
CA ILE A 214 -0.35 16.60 -6.31
C ILE A 214 1.11 16.25 -6.06
N ALA A 215 1.51 16.16 -4.79
CA ALA A 215 2.78 15.62 -4.37
C ALA A 215 2.59 14.19 -3.87
N VAL A 216 3.41 13.26 -4.36
CA VAL A 216 3.41 11.84 -3.95
C VAL A 216 4.79 11.48 -3.42
N THR A 217 4.85 10.94 -2.21
CA THR A 217 6.07 10.32 -1.70
C THR A 217 5.92 8.80 -1.75
N ALA A 218 6.88 8.13 -2.38
CA ALA A 218 6.89 6.67 -2.59
C ALA A 218 8.29 6.10 -2.28
N THR A 219 8.81 6.41 -1.08
CA THR A 219 10.16 6.08 -0.68
C THR A 219 10.21 4.94 0.34
N ASN A 220 11.40 4.49 0.67
CA ASN A 220 11.69 3.63 1.81
C ASN A 220 12.42 4.40 2.93
N SER A 221 12.29 5.72 2.96
CA SER A 221 12.89 6.56 4.00
C SER A 221 12.35 6.20 5.38
N ARG A 222 13.24 6.24 6.37
CA ARG A 222 12.93 6.07 7.79
C ARG A 222 13.17 7.37 8.58
N ALA A 223 13.36 8.47 7.86
CA ALA A 223 13.50 9.80 8.43
C ALA A 223 12.59 10.77 7.69
N PRO A 224 11.91 11.68 8.39
CA PRO A 224 11.09 12.72 7.79
C PRO A 224 11.92 13.62 6.87
N PHE A 225 11.39 13.90 5.68
CA PHE A 225 12.07 14.74 4.69
C PHE A 225 11.16 15.72 3.97
N PHE A 226 9.82 15.56 4.05
CA PHE A 226 8.86 16.45 3.40
C PHE A 226 8.35 17.48 4.43
N PRO A 227 8.79 18.75 4.37
CA PRO A 227 8.33 19.81 5.26
C PRO A 227 7.03 20.45 4.78
N ALA A 228 6.24 21.01 5.69
CA ALA A 228 5.02 21.75 5.34
C ALA A 228 5.26 22.97 4.43
N ALA A 229 6.47 23.53 4.45
CA ALA A 229 6.86 24.64 3.56
C ALA A 229 6.72 24.29 2.06
N TRP A 230 6.76 23.01 1.70
CA TRP A 230 6.53 22.54 0.32
C TRP A 230 5.05 22.33 0.01
N LEU A 231 4.17 22.31 1.01
CA LEU A 231 2.72 22.13 0.84
C LEU A 231 2.07 23.46 0.47
N ASN A 232 2.09 23.81 -0.81
CA ASN A 232 1.53 25.04 -1.33
C ASN A 232 -0.01 25.10 -1.27
N PRO A 233 -0.63 26.29 -1.20
CA PRO A 233 -2.09 26.41 -1.30
C PRO A 233 -2.65 25.67 -2.51
N GLY A 234 -3.68 24.86 -2.28
CA GLY A 234 -4.32 24.04 -3.31
C GLY A 234 -3.63 22.69 -3.60
N MET A 235 -2.45 22.44 -3.06
CA MET A 235 -1.76 21.16 -3.26
C MET A 235 -2.43 20.02 -2.48
N HIS A 236 -2.37 18.84 -3.05
CA HIS A 236 -2.69 17.57 -2.38
C HIS A 236 -1.39 16.81 -2.14
N LEU A 237 -1.10 16.45 -0.88
CA LEU A 237 0.02 15.58 -0.50
C LEU A 237 -0.49 14.16 -0.24
N SER A 238 0.17 13.15 -0.82
CA SER A 238 -0.03 11.75 -0.50
C SER A 238 1.29 11.09 -0.11
N CYS A 239 1.40 10.63 1.14
CA CYS A 239 2.57 9.91 1.64
C CYS A 239 2.28 8.43 1.83
N MET A 240 3.17 7.57 1.33
CA MET A 240 3.04 6.12 1.50
C MET A 240 3.57 5.62 2.84
N GLN A 241 4.49 6.35 3.44
CA GLN A 241 5.09 5.98 4.72
C GLN A 241 4.85 7.09 5.73
N ARG A 242 4.67 6.70 7.00
CA ARG A 242 4.49 7.64 8.10
C ARG A 242 5.72 8.46 8.39
N ASP A 243 6.88 7.92 8.04
CA ASP A 243 8.16 8.56 8.30
C ASP A 243 8.53 9.63 7.26
N GLU A 244 7.78 9.74 6.16
CA GLU A 244 8.10 10.66 5.05
C GLU A 244 7.75 12.14 5.35
N PRO A 245 6.54 12.49 5.86
CA PRO A 245 6.19 13.85 6.16
C PRO A 245 6.77 14.29 7.51
N MET A 246 7.15 15.56 7.63
CA MET A 246 7.44 16.20 8.89
C MET A 246 6.15 16.47 9.69
N ASP A 247 6.24 16.68 10.99
CA ASP A 247 5.08 16.86 11.88
C ASP A 247 4.29 18.13 11.57
N ASP A 248 4.95 19.14 11.01
CA ASP A 248 4.32 20.37 10.56
C ASP A 248 3.30 20.14 9.43
N CYS A 249 3.49 19.12 8.58
CA CYS A 249 2.51 18.78 7.53
C CYS A 249 1.13 18.45 8.10
N PHE A 250 1.06 17.76 9.24
CA PHE A 250 -0.21 17.41 9.88
C PHE A 250 -0.92 18.63 10.50
N LYS A 251 -0.16 19.68 10.84
CA LYS A 251 -0.67 20.91 11.45
C LYS A 251 -1.07 21.95 10.42
N GLU A 252 -0.33 22.02 9.31
CA GLU A 252 -0.49 23.05 8.28
C GLU A 252 -1.45 22.63 7.16
N ALA A 253 -1.78 21.35 7.03
CA ALA A 253 -2.81 20.90 6.10
C ALA A 253 -4.21 21.23 6.64
N ASP A 254 -5.07 21.79 5.77
CA ASP A 254 -6.45 22.11 6.12
C ASP A 254 -7.32 20.87 6.29
N ILE A 255 -6.96 19.78 5.59
CA ILE A 255 -7.63 18.48 5.67
C ILE A 255 -6.56 17.39 5.70
N VAL A 256 -6.59 16.58 6.74
CA VAL A 256 -5.75 15.38 6.86
C VAL A 256 -6.66 14.16 6.95
N VAL A 257 -6.39 13.15 6.12
CA VAL A 257 -7.11 11.88 6.12
C VAL A 257 -6.11 10.74 6.15
N PHE A 258 -6.35 9.75 6.97
CA PHE A 258 -5.55 8.55 7.02
C PHE A 258 -6.19 7.44 6.19
N HIS A 259 -5.38 6.56 5.63
CA HIS A 259 -5.87 5.36 4.98
C HIS A 259 -6.69 4.53 5.97
N THR A 260 -6.15 4.31 7.16
CA THR A 260 -6.84 3.69 8.28
C THR A 260 -6.26 4.20 9.59
N ARG A 261 -7.09 4.27 10.63
CA ARG A 261 -6.60 4.46 12.00
C ARG A 261 -5.91 3.18 12.45
N LEU A 262 -4.73 3.33 13.04
CA LEU A 262 -3.92 2.19 13.46
C LEU A 262 -4.42 1.58 14.77
N LYS A 263 -5.64 1.25 14.81
CA LYS A 263 -6.09 0.35 15.84
C LYS A 263 -5.50 -1.03 15.53
N GLU A 264 -4.74 -1.59 16.45
CA GLU A 264 -4.48 -3.03 16.51
C GLU A 264 -3.46 -3.61 15.50
N HIS A 265 -2.41 -2.85 15.15
CA HIS A 265 -1.25 -3.48 14.53
C HIS A 265 -0.50 -4.25 15.62
N GLU A 266 -0.54 -5.57 15.57
CA GLU A 266 0.08 -6.44 16.54
C GLU A 266 1.45 -6.92 16.06
N TYR A 267 2.47 -6.70 16.89
CA TYR A 267 3.79 -7.26 16.68
C TYR A 267 4.05 -8.38 17.67
N VAL A 268 4.40 -9.56 17.18
CA VAL A 268 4.71 -10.74 17.99
C VAL A 268 6.14 -11.18 17.72
N SER A 269 6.92 -11.40 18.78
CA SER A 269 8.28 -11.94 18.66
C SER A 269 8.61 -12.82 19.86
N THR A 270 9.52 -13.75 19.66
CA THR A 270 10.04 -14.60 20.74
C THR A 270 10.83 -13.81 21.78
N ASP A 271 11.47 -12.72 21.37
CA ASP A 271 12.25 -11.85 22.24
C ASP A 271 12.40 -10.46 21.59
N PHE A 272 11.51 -9.53 21.95
CA PHE A 272 11.53 -8.16 21.42
C PHE A 272 12.78 -7.39 21.78
N ALA A 273 13.27 -7.52 23.02
CA ALA A 273 14.44 -6.76 23.47
C ALA A 273 15.70 -7.17 22.70
N THR A 274 15.88 -8.47 22.47
CA THR A 274 16.96 -8.97 21.63
C THR A 274 16.77 -8.58 20.17
N MET A 275 15.55 -8.61 19.66
CA MET A 275 15.25 -8.20 18.29
C MET A 275 15.53 -6.72 18.07
N GLU A 276 15.07 -5.83 18.96
CA GLU A 276 15.37 -4.40 18.90
C GLU A 276 16.87 -4.12 18.98
N LYS A 277 17.57 -4.77 19.90
CA LYS A 277 19.03 -4.65 20.03
C LYS A 277 19.75 -5.17 18.78
N ARG A 278 19.33 -6.33 18.27
CA ARG A 278 19.96 -6.98 17.11
C ARG A 278 19.72 -6.21 15.80
N PHE A 279 18.52 -5.69 15.59
CA PHE A 279 18.18 -4.93 14.40
C PHE A 279 18.41 -3.43 14.56
N GLY A 280 18.64 -2.94 15.79
CA GLY A 280 18.95 -1.55 16.08
C GLY A 280 17.85 -0.56 15.71
N PHE A 281 16.58 -1.01 15.65
CA PHE A 281 15.41 -0.17 15.50
C PHE A 281 14.25 -0.80 16.26
N VAL A 282 13.29 0.03 16.62
CA VAL A 282 12.06 -0.43 17.25
C VAL A 282 11.23 -1.13 16.17
N ILE A 283 10.96 -2.42 16.37
CA ILE A 283 10.06 -3.18 15.46
C ILE A 283 8.65 -2.62 15.57
N ARG A 284 8.34 -2.03 16.72
CA ARG A 284 7.10 -1.31 16.97
C ARG A 284 7.07 -0.02 16.17
N ASP A 285 5.88 0.49 16.03
CA ASP A 285 5.57 1.68 15.25
C ASP A 285 6.63 2.78 15.30
N HIS A 286 6.67 3.48 14.20
CA HIS A 286 7.39 4.72 13.90
C HIS A 286 7.66 5.58 15.14
N PRO A 287 8.69 6.41 15.15
CA PRO A 287 9.02 7.25 16.31
C PRO A 287 7.72 7.90 16.83
N PRO A 288 7.51 7.87 18.15
CA PRO A 288 6.31 8.45 18.74
C PRO A 288 6.24 9.91 18.29
N ARG A 289 5.18 10.25 17.60
CA ARG A 289 4.84 11.62 17.25
C ARG A 289 3.87 12.11 18.31
N ASP A 290 3.97 13.40 18.65
CA ASP A 290 3.01 14.08 19.52
C ASP A 290 1.71 14.38 18.74
N LEU A 291 1.07 13.30 18.26
CA LEU A 291 -0.16 13.32 17.46
C LEU A 291 -1.05 12.17 17.92
N ASP A 292 -2.28 12.47 18.29
CA ASP A 292 -3.29 11.44 18.46
C ASP A 292 -3.86 11.06 17.08
N TRP A 293 -3.55 9.84 16.65
CA TRP A 293 -4.01 9.30 15.37
C TRP A 293 -5.55 9.17 15.29
N ASN A 294 -6.24 9.20 16.42
CA ASN A 294 -7.69 9.18 16.47
C ASN A 294 -8.33 10.54 16.15
N ASP A 295 -7.54 11.62 16.17
CA ASP A 295 -8.01 12.97 15.81
C ASP A 295 -8.27 13.13 14.31
N PHE A 296 -7.73 12.21 13.48
CA PHE A 296 -7.86 12.29 12.04
C PHE A 296 -8.89 11.28 11.50
N PRO A 297 -9.73 11.69 10.54
CA PRO A 297 -10.64 10.78 9.85
C PRO A 297 -9.88 9.77 8.99
N ASP A 298 -10.53 8.63 8.72
CA ASP A 298 -10.00 7.63 7.80
C ASP A 298 -10.70 7.66 6.42
N LEU A 299 -10.13 6.89 5.48
CA LEU A 299 -10.63 6.81 4.12
C LEU A 299 -12.07 6.28 4.03
N GLY A 300 -12.47 5.37 4.92
CA GLY A 300 -13.83 4.86 4.97
C GLY A 300 -14.84 5.96 5.34
N GLU A 301 -14.50 6.81 6.30
CA GLU A 301 -15.33 7.96 6.68
C GLU A 301 -15.42 9.00 5.56
N LEU A 302 -14.31 9.24 4.85
CA LEU A 302 -14.27 10.15 3.71
C LEU A 302 -15.14 9.66 2.56
N VAL A 303 -14.95 8.40 2.14
CA VAL A 303 -15.68 7.81 1.01
C VAL A 303 -17.17 7.66 1.32
N ALA A 304 -17.53 7.33 2.56
CA ALA A 304 -18.92 7.25 3.01
C ALA A 304 -19.58 8.64 3.24
N GLY A 305 -18.86 9.73 3.01
CA GLY A 305 -19.39 11.10 3.18
C GLY A 305 -19.64 11.52 4.63
N LYS A 306 -19.03 10.83 5.60
CA LYS A 306 -19.10 11.20 7.03
C LYS A 306 -18.24 12.40 7.36
N VAL A 307 -17.21 12.63 6.55
CA VAL A 307 -16.35 13.82 6.59
C VAL A 307 -16.23 14.39 5.19
N ASN A 308 -16.06 15.71 5.13
CA ASN A 308 -15.93 16.41 3.86
C ASN A 308 -14.53 16.21 3.29
N GLY A 309 -14.44 15.95 1.98
CA GLY A 309 -13.23 16.11 1.21
C GLY A 309 -12.92 17.59 0.96
N ARG A 310 -12.13 17.87 -0.08
CA ARG A 310 -11.81 19.25 -0.49
C ARG A 310 -13.07 20.08 -0.78
N GLN A 311 -13.16 21.23 -0.16
CA GLN A 311 -14.28 22.18 -0.31
C GLN A 311 -13.88 23.44 -1.09
N THR A 312 -12.61 23.84 -1.05
CA THR A 312 -12.12 25.02 -1.75
C THR A 312 -10.84 24.74 -2.55
N PRO A 313 -10.59 25.47 -3.65
CA PRO A 313 -9.38 25.26 -4.45
C PRO A 313 -8.07 25.53 -3.69
N GLN A 314 -8.08 26.38 -2.67
CA GLN A 314 -6.89 26.80 -1.91
C GLN A 314 -6.52 25.85 -0.79
N GLN A 315 -7.43 25.00 -0.33
CA GLN A 315 -7.13 24.06 0.75
C GLN A 315 -5.90 23.20 0.45
N ARG A 316 -5.04 23.04 1.44
CA ARG A 316 -3.97 22.07 1.47
C ARG A 316 -4.53 20.77 2.03
N THR A 317 -4.40 19.69 1.30
CA THR A 317 -4.95 18.41 1.73
C THR A 317 -3.84 17.37 1.84
N PHE A 318 -3.92 16.52 2.83
CA PHE A 318 -2.93 15.50 3.08
C PHE A 318 -3.60 14.14 3.28
N PHE A 319 -3.16 13.14 2.52
CA PHE A 319 -3.57 11.75 2.62
C PHE A 319 -2.39 10.87 3.05
N LEU A 320 -2.49 10.27 4.23
CA LEU A 320 -1.49 9.31 4.69
C LEU A 320 -1.89 7.90 4.24
N ASN A 321 -1.36 7.46 3.09
CA ASN A 321 -1.61 6.16 2.48
C ASN A 321 -0.73 5.06 3.11
N SER A 322 -0.82 4.89 4.40
CA SER A 322 -0.04 3.87 5.12
C SER A 322 -0.94 2.79 5.71
N THR A 323 -0.40 1.59 5.83
CA THR A 323 -1.04 0.42 6.49
C THR A 323 -2.31 -0.08 5.78
N GLY A 324 -2.17 -1.13 4.98
CA GLY A 324 -3.30 -1.79 4.32
C GLY A 324 -4.20 -2.56 5.28
N VAL A 325 -5.47 -2.73 4.93
CA VAL A 325 -6.46 -3.53 5.66
C VAL A 325 -6.77 -4.85 4.94
N GLY A 326 -7.08 -5.90 5.70
CA GLY A 326 -7.33 -7.24 5.13
C GLY A 326 -8.49 -7.26 4.13
N ALA A 327 -9.54 -6.50 4.37
CA ALA A 327 -10.70 -6.42 3.48
C ALA A 327 -10.39 -5.95 2.05
N GLN A 328 -9.28 -5.21 1.81
CA GLN A 328 -8.81 -4.86 0.46
C GLN A 328 -8.48 -6.10 -0.35
N PHE A 329 -7.84 -7.07 0.30
CA PHE A 329 -7.49 -8.33 -0.34
C PHE A 329 -8.73 -9.19 -0.58
N THR A 330 -9.75 -9.10 0.30
CA THR A 330 -11.06 -9.74 0.07
C THR A 330 -11.74 -9.19 -1.17
N ALA A 331 -11.82 -7.87 -1.32
CA ALA A 331 -12.44 -7.22 -2.47
C ALA A 331 -11.74 -7.60 -3.79
N LEU A 332 -10.42 -7.50 -3.84
CA LEU A 332 -9.66 -7.81 -5.05
C LEU A 332 -9.57 -9.30 -5.33
N ALA A 333 -9.45 -10.14 -4.32
CA ALA A 333 -9.49 -11.60 -4.50
C ALA A 333 -10.82 -12.05 -5.10
N HIS A 334 -11.95 -11.50 -4.63
CA HIS A 334 -13.26 -11.76 -5.21
C HIS A 334 -13.36 -11.27 -6.66
N LEU A 335 -12.87 -10.06 -6.96
CA LEU A 335 -12.85 -9.53 -8.32
C LEU A 335 -12.02 -10.42 -9.27
N ILE A 336 -10.83 -10.84 -8.85
CA ILE A 336 -9.96 -11.73 -9.64
C ILE A 336 -10.62 -13.09 -9.82
N TYR A 337 -11.11 -13.70 -8.74
CA TYR A 337 -11.76 -15.01 -8.80
C TYR A 337 -12.93 -15.00 -9.79
N SER A 338 -13.84 -14.02 -9.69
CA SER A 338 -15.00 -13.90 -10.56
C SER A 338 -14.60 -13.74 -12.02
N GLY A 339 -13.68 -12.80 -12.31
CA GLY A 339 -13.23 -12.56 -13.67
C GLY A 339 -12.38 -13.70 -14.27
N CYS A 340 -11.61 -14.42 -13.45
CA CYS A 340 -10.89 -15.61 -13.91
C CYS A 340 -11.84 -16.78 -14.20
N ARG A 341 -12.84 -16.99 -13.33
CA ARG A 341 -13.85 -18.03 -13.53
C ARG A 341 -14.64 -17.82 -14.81
N GLU A 342 -15.07 -16.60 -15.10
CA GLU A 342 -15.77 -16.26 -16.35
C GLU A 342 -14.93 -16.54 -17.61
N ARG A 343 -13.60 -16.47 -17.48
CA ARG A 343 -12.64 -16.65 -18.58
C ARG A 343 -12.02 -18.06 -18.63
N GLY A 344 -12.37 -18.94 -17.70
CA GLY A 344 -11.78 -20.28 -17.60
C GLY A 344 -10.27 -20.27 -17.29
N LEU A 345 -9.81 -19.29 -16.47
CA LEU A 345 -8.40 -19.14 -16.09
C LEU A 345 -8.13 -19.81 -14.73
N GLY A 346 -6.86 -20.17 -14.52
CA GLY A 346 -6.38 -20.78 -13.29
C GLY A 346 -6.38 -22.31 -13.32
N HIS A 347 -6.14 -22.91 -12.15
CA HIS A 347 -6.09 -24.37 -11.97
C HIS A 347 -7.12 -24.77 -10.91
N GLU A 348 -7.99 -25.69 -11.24
CA GLU A 348 -8.85 -26.36 -10.26
C GLU A 348 -8.02 -27.34 -9.41
N LEU A 349 -8.32 -27.34 -8.12
CA LEU A 349 -7.78 -28.29 -7.17
C LEU A 349 -8.93 -29.11 -6.59
N PRO A 350 -8.71 -30.38 -6.23
CA PRO A 350 -9.75 -31.22 -5.63
C PRO A 350 -10.26 -30.59 -4.33
N ALA A 351 -11.57 -30.32 -4.28
CA ALA A 351 -12.19 -29.62 -3.13
C ALA A 351 -12.03 -30.41 -1.82
N GLU A 352 -12.03 -31.73 -1.91
CA GLU A 352 -11.85 -32.63 -0.77
C GLU A 352 -10.50 -32.50 -0.05
N TRP A 353 -9.52 -31.86 -0.66
CA TRP A 353 -8.23 -31.58 -0.01
C TRP A 353 -8.31 -30.44 1.02
N PHE A 354 -9.39 -29.67 0.99
CA PHE A 354 -9.54 -28.43 1.77
C PHE A 354 -10.71 -28.47 2.75
N VAL A 355 -11.34 -29.63 2.90
CA VAL A 355 -12.45 -29.84 3.82
C VAL A 355 -12.09 -30.90 4.86
N GLU A 356 -12.60 -30.71 6.09
CA GLU A 356 -12.41 -31.63 7.20
C GLU A 356 -13.65 -32.55 7.31
N SER A 357 -13.41 -33.86 7.41
CA SER A 357 -14.46 -34.85 7.56
C SER A 357 -14.70 -35.28 9.02
N ILE A 358 -13.80 -34.90 9.91
CA ILE A 358 -13.91 -35.18 11.35
C ILE A 358 -14.64 -34.00 12.00
N GLN A 359 -15.80 -34.30 12.58
CA GLN A 359 -16.50 -33.30 13.38
C GLN A 359 -15.75 -32.99 14.66
N PRO A 360 -15.57 -31.71 15.04
CA PRO A 360 -14.88 -31.31 16.27
C PRO A 360 -15.65 -31.72 17.52
#